data_9dc35f06261dcb1a3843684630199875
#
_entry.id   9dc35f06261dcb1a3843684630199875
#
_cell.length_a   1.000
_cell.length_b   1.000
_cell.length_c   1.000
_cell.angle_alpha   90.00
_cell.angle_beta   90.00
_cell.angle_gamma   90.00
#
_symmetry.space_group_name_H-M   'P 1'
#
loop_
_entity.id
_entity.type
_entity.pdbx_description
1 polymer ?
#
loop_
_entity_poly.entity_id
_entity_poly.type
_entity_poly.pdbx_seq_one_letter_code
_entity_poly.pdbx_strand_id
1 'polypeptide(L)'
;IAELLDPQPGDTICDPACGSGSLLMKCGRKIVSGHDSRNYALFGQEAIGSTWSLAKMNMFLHGEDNHKIEWGDTIRNPKLLDKNGDLMLFDIVTANPPFSLDKWGHDEAENDKFGRFRRGVPPKTKGDYAFISHMIETLKPGTGRMGVVVPHGVLFRGGAEERIRRKLLQDGHIDTVIGLPANLFYSTGIPVCILVLKKCKKPDDVLFINAAEYFERGKRQNQLTEEHIGKIIDTYQHRKEESRYAKRVGMEEIEKNDFNLNIS
;
A
#
# COMPACT_ATOMS: atom_id res chain seq x y z
N ILE A 1 6.43 5.68 -2.74
CA ILE A 1 5.03 5.29 -3.05
C ILE A 1 4.31 6.39 -3.81
N ALA A 2 4.34 7.64 -3.35
CA ALA A 2 3.65 8.74 -4.02
C ALA A 2 4.01 8.84 -5.52
N GLU A 3 5.27 8.71 -5.86
CA GLU A 3 5.73 8.70 -7.26
C GLU A 3 5.15 7.52 -8.06
N LEU A 4 5.06 6.33 -7.45
CA LEU A 4 4.51 5.14 -8.10
C LEU A 4 3.04 5.28 -8.42
N LEU A 5 2.28 5.90 -7.54
CA LEU A 5 0.83 6.01 -7.68
C LEU A 5 0.40 7.19 -8.57
N ASP A 6 1.32 8.11 -8.85
CA ASP A 6 1.13 9.25 -9.75
C ASP A 6 -0.22 9.96 -9.53
N PRO A 7 -0.40 10.60 -8.35
CA PRO A 7 -1.65 11.26 -8.03
C PRO A 7 -1.93 12.41 -9.00
N GLN A 8 -3.20 12.56 -9.38
CA GLN A 8 -3.68 13.51 -10.37
C GLN A 8 -4.66 14.51 -9.75
N PRO A 9 -4.80 15.71 -10.31
CA PRO A 9 -5.87 16.63 -9.90
C PRO A 9 -7.24 15.96 -9.96
N GLY A 10 -8.04 16.17 -8.93
CA GLY A 10 -9.35 15.53 -8.76
C GLY A 10 -9.33 14.22 -7.98
N ASP A 11 -8.15 13.66 -7.69
CA ASP A 11 -8.05 12.40 -6.94
C ASP A 11 -8.48 12.56 -5.47
N THR A 12 -9.15 11.54 -4.97
CA THR A 12 -9.32 11.28 -3.55
C THR A 12 -8.28 10.27 -3.09
N ILE A 13 -7.56 10.58 -2.03
CA ILE A 13 -6.40 9.83 -1.56
C ILE A 13 -6.62 9.43 -0.10
N CYS A 14 -6.49 8.15 0.22
CA CYS A 14 -6.69 7.63 1.56
C CYS A 14 -5.45 6.89 2.08
N ASP A 15 -5.18 7.08 3.37
CA ASP A 15 -4.25 6.27 4.15
C ASP A 15 -4.96 5.72 5.38
N PRO A 16 -5.29 4.42 5.42
CA PRO A 16 -6.04 3.81 6.51
C PRO A 16 -5.23 3.60 7.80
N ALA A 17 -3.94 3.82 7.76
CA ALA A 17 -3.03 3.77 8.91
C ALA A 17 -2.06 4.96 8.82
N CYS A 18 -2.60 6.18 8.85
CA CYS A 18 -1.92 7.36 8.33
C CYS A 18 -0.77 7.90 9.19
N GLY A 19 -0.65 7.45 10.43
CA GLY A 19 0.40 7.95 11.31
C GLY A 19 0.32 9.48 11.41
N SER A 20 1.44 10.14 11.17
CA SER A 20 1.52 11.61 11.15
C SER A 20 0.92 12.28 9.90
N GLY A 21 0.41 11.51 8.95
CA GLY A 21 -0.12 12.03 7.68
C GLY A 21 0.94 12.33 6.61
N SER A 22 2.18 11.94 6.84
CA SER A 22 3.31 12.27 5.95
C SER A 22 3.11 11.75 4.53
N LEU A 23 2.63 10.53 4.38
CA LEU A 23 2.44 9.92 3.06
C LEU A 23 1.31 10.59 2.28
N LEU A 24 0.21 10.93 2.96
CA LEU A 24 -0.88 11.73 2.38
C LEU A 24 -0.38 13.09 1.88
N MET A 25 0.37 13.79 2.70
CA MET A 25 0.92 15.10 2.33
C MET A 25 1.90 15.03 1.16
N LYS A 26 2.67 13.96 1.06
CA LYS A 26 3.55 13.72 -0.10
C LYS A 26 2.76 13.53 -1.40
N CYS A 27 1.65 12.83 -1.35
CA CYS A 27 0.75 12.69 -2.50
C CYS A 27 0.16 14.05 -2.92
N GLY A 28 -0.30 14.85 -1.96
CA GLY A 28 -0.82 16.20 -2.22
C GLY A 28 0.23 17.11 -2.84
N ARG A 29 1.43 17.13 -2.28
CA ARG A 29 2.56 17.91 -2.83
C ARG A 29 2.94 17.49 -4.25
N LYS A 30 2.83 16.22 -4.57
CA LYS A 30 3.07 15.71 -5.92
C LYS A 30 2.10 16.32 -6.94
N ILE A 31 0.83 16.45 -6.58
CA ILE A 31 -0.18 17.10 -7.44
C ILE A 31 0.13 18.60 -7.59
N VAL A 32 0.43 19.27 -6.49
CA VAL A 32 0.77 20.72 -6.52
C VAL A 32 1.99 20.98 -7.41
N SER A 33 3.08 20.24 -7.20
CA SER A 33 4.33 20.45 -7.95
C SER A 33 4.24 20.04 -9.41
N GLY A 34 3.46 19.00 -9.73
CA GLY A 34 3.38 18.47 -11.08
C GLY A 34 2.30 19.14 -11.96
N HIS A 35 1.25 19.69 -11.35
CA HIS A 35 0.07 20.19 -12.06
C HIS A 35 -0.35 21.60 -11.66
N ASP A 36 0.36 22.24 -10.74
CA ASP A 36 0.00 23.55 -10.18
C ASP A 36 -1.48 23.60 -9.71
N SER A 37 -1.92 22.53 -9.05
CA SER A 37 -3.30 22.34 -8.63
C SER A 37 -3.38 21.88 -7.17
N ARG A 38 -4.36 22.40 -6.45
CA ARG A 38 -4.75 21.93 -5.12
C ARG A 38 -6.09 21.19 -5.13
N ASN A 39 -6.55 20.78 -6.31
CA ASN A 39 -7.78 20.01 -6.46
C ASN A 39 -7.53 18.54 -6.11
N TYR A 40 -7.58 18.21 -4.84
CA TYR A 40 -7.53 16.86 -4.31
C TYR A 40 -8.11 16.84 -2.89
N ALA A 41 -8.45 15.66 -2.40
CA ALA A 41 -8.90 15.46 -1.03
C ALA A 41 -8.09 14.35 -0.35
N LEU A 42 -7.68 14.58 0.90
CA LEU A 42 -6.92 13.65 1.71
C LEU A 42 -7.80 13.05 2.81
N PHE A 43 -7.78 11.73 2.92
CA PHE A 43 -8.54 10.98 3.93
C PHE A 43 -7.59 10.06 4.68
N GLY A 44 -7.78 9.96 5.99
CA GLY A 44 -6.97 9.06 6.79
C GLY A 44 -7.71 8.55 8.01
N GLN A 45 -7.20 7.47 8.56
CA GLN A 45 -7.61 6.96 9.85
C GLN A 45 -6.39 6.49 10.63
N GLU A 46 -6.37 6.77 11.94
CA GLU A 46 -5.25 6.44 12.82
C GLU A 46 -5.77 5.95 14.17
N ALA A 47 -5.28 4.80 14.61
CA ALA A 47 -5.74 4.15 15.84
C ALA A 47 -5.22 4.82 17.10
N ILE A 48 -4.03 5.41 17.06
CA ILE A 48 -3.38 6.02 18.23
C ILE A 48 -3.75 7.50 18.34
N GLY A 49 -4.44 7.88 19.43
CA GLY A 49 -4.99 9.23 19.59
C GLY A 49 -3.95 10.34 19.53
N SER A 50 -2.77 10.17 20.16
CA SER A 50 -1.69 11.16 20.08
C SER A 50 -1.13 11.30 18.66
N THR A 51 -1.01 10.23 17.93
CA THR A 51 -0.57 10.23 16.53
C THR A 51 -1.63 10.83 15.62
N TRP A 52 -2.91 10.54 15.86
CA TRP A 52 -4.02 11.20 15.17
C TRP A 52 -3.98 12.73 15.36
N SER A 53 -3.78 13.18 16.59
CA SER A 53 -3.65 14.63 16.89
C SER A 53 -2.47 15.25 16.13
N LEU A 54 -1.35 14.54 16.04
CA LEU A 54 -0.20 14.97 15.25
C LEU A 54 -0.53 15.08 13.76
N ALA A 55 -1.26 14.11 13.21
CA ALA A 55 -1.69 14.14 11.82
C ALA A 55 -2.59 15.36 11.54
N LYS A 56 -3.55 15.63 12.42
CA LYS A 56 -4.42 16.81 12.33
C LYS A 56 -3.61 18.11 12.35
N MET A 57 -2.66 18.21 13.27
CA MET A 57 -1.77 19.38 13.36
C MET A 57 -0.93 19.56 12.09
N ASN A 58 -0.38 18.48 11.56
CA ASN A 58 0.40 18.50 10.34
C ASN A 58 -0.42 18.97 9.13
N MET A 59 -1.65 18.50 8.99
CA MET A 59 -2.55 18.97 7.93
C MET A 59 -2.76 20.48 8.01
N PHE A 60 -3.02 20.99 9.21
CA PHE A 60 -3.19 22.43 9.44
C PHE A 60 -1.91 23.22 9.12
N LEU A 61 -0.76 22.80 9.65
CA LEU A 61 0.52 23.49 9.46
C LEU A 61 0.99 23.52 8.00
N HIS A 62 0.63 22.52 7.22
CA HIS A 62 1.01 22.43 5.80
C HIS A 62 -0.08 22.95 4.84
N GLY A 63 -1.15 23.56 5.38
CA GLY A 63 -2.21 24.13 4.56
C GLY A 63 -3.02 23.11 3.75
N GLU A 64 -3.14 21.89 4.27
CA GLU A 64 -3.95 20.84 3.66
C GLU A 64 -5.40 20.98 4.12
N ASP A 65 -6.13 21.93 3.55
CA ASP A 65 -7.45 22.33 4.02
C ASP A 65 -8.52 21.29 3.68
N ASN A 66 -8.38 20.57 2.58
CA ASN A 66 -9.34 19.54 2.15
C ASN A 66 -8.92 18.15 2.65
N HIS A 67 -9.13 17.91 3.93
CA HIS A 67 -8.82 16.64 4.56
C HIS A 67 -9.88 16.19 5.57
N LYS A 68 -9.92 14.87 5.79
CA LYS A 68 -10.69 14.23 6.85
C LYS A 68 -9.85 13.11 7.46
N ILE A 69 -9.41 13.31 8.70
CA ILE A 69 -8.63 12.33 9.45
C ILE A 69 -9.43 11.88 10.66
N GLU A 70 -9.79 10.60 10.68
CA GLU A 70 -10.57 9.98 11.75
C GLU A 70 -9.68 9.26 12.77
N TRP A 71 -10.10 9.30 14.03
CA TRP A 71 -9.45 8.55 15.10
C TRP A 71 -10.17 7.23 15.33
N GLY A 72 -9.48 6.13 15.19
CA GLY A 72 -10.02 4.81 15.44
C GLY A 72 -9.26 3.70 14.71
N ASP A 73 -9.53 2.48 15.11
CA ASP A 73 -8.98 1.27 14.50
C ASP A 73 -9.69 0.98 13.18
N THR A 74 -8.97 1.09 12.07
CA THR A 74 -9.52 0.91 10.72
C THR A 74 -10.13 -0.48 10.52
N ILE A 75 -9.52 -1.50 11.08
CA ILE A 75 -9.99 -2.88 10.87
C ILE A 75 -11.24 -3.16 11.69
N ARG A 76 -11.21 -2.84 13.00
CA ARG A 76 -12.36 -3.08 13.88
C ARG A 76 -13.49 -2.08 13.71
N ASN A 77 -13.17 -0.83 13.38
CA ASN A 77 -14.13 0.26 13.32
C ASN A 77 -13.77 1.25 12.21
N PRO A 78 -13.94 0.88 10.93
CA PRO A 78 -13.73 1.81 9.84
C PRO A 78 -14.71 2.97 9.92
N LYS A 79 -14.21 4.20 9.88
CA LYS A 79 -14.98 5.44 10.05
C LYS A 79 -15.13 6.26 8.77
N LEU A 80 -14.35 5.96 7.74
CA LEU A 80 -14.46 6.62 6.45
C LEU A 80 -15.57 5.94 5.64
N LEU A 81 -16.79 6.34 5.93
CA LEU A 81 -18.02 5.77 5.38
C LEU A 81 -18.77 6.82 4.55
N ASP A 82 -19.48 6.36 3.54
CA ASP A 82 -20.38 7.20 2.76
C ASP A 82 -21.71 7.46 3.51
N LYS A 83 -22.60 8.20 2.87
CA LYS A 83 -23.92 8.53 3.43
C LYS A 83 -24.82 7.32 3.72
N ASN A 84 -24.55 6.19 3.09
CA ASN A 84 -25.30 4.94 3.26
C ASN A 84 -24.69 4.03 4.33
N GLY A 85 -23.56 4.42 4.91
CA GLY A 85 -22.82 3.60 5.88
C GLY A 85 -21.91 2.55 5.25
N ASP A 86 -21.69 2.61 3.94
CA ASP A 86 -20.77 1.75 3.23
C ASP A 86 -19.36 2.38 3.23
N LEU A 87 -18.33 1.57 2.94
CA LEU A 87 -16.97 2.07 2.82
C LEU A 87 -16.87 3.13 1.72
N MET A 88 -16.27 4.27 2.03
CA MET A 88 -15.90 5.24 1.00
C MET A 88 -14.90 4.60 0.03
N LEU A 89 -15.00 4.98 -1.25
CA LEU A 89 -14.09 4.53 -2.30
C LEU A 89 -13.18 5.66 -2.74
N PHE A 90 -11.92 5.34 -2.99
CA PHE A 90 -10.87 6.30 -3.30
C PHE A 90 -10.18 5.99 -4.63
N ASP A 91 -9.64 7.02 -5.26
CA ASP A 91 -8.78 6.88 -6.45
C ASP A 91 -7.43 6.27 -6.08
N ILE A 92 -6.87 6.70 -4.94
CA ILE A 92 -5.60 6.22 -4.41
C ILE A 92 -5.77 5.79 -2.95
N VAL A 93 -5.21 4.62 -2.62
CA VAL A 93 -5.05 4.17 -1.24
C VAL A 93 -3.57 3.82 -1.03
N THR A 94 -2.98 4.37 0.01
CA THR A 94 -1.56 4.18 0.31
C THR A 94 -1.37 3.99 1.80
N ALA A 95 -0.44 3.12 2.19
CA ALA A 95 -0.14 2.90 3.61
C ALA A 95 1.24 2.32 3.84
N ASN A 96 1.77 2.65 5.02
CA ASN A 96 2.84 1.93 5.67
C ASN A 96 2.30 1.41 7.00
N PRO A 97 1.46 0.35 7.00
CA PRO A 97 0.78 -0.15 8.18
C PRO A 97 1.75 -0.85 9.13
N PRO A 98 1.35 -1.09 10.39
CA PRO A 98 2.17 -1.87 11.31
C PRO A 98 2.42 -3.27 10.78
N PHE A 99 3.68 -3.72 10.79
CA PHE A 99 4.08 -5.01 10.27
C PHE A 99 3.66 -6.14 11.19
N SER A 100 3.10 -7.21 10.63
CA SER A 100 2.73 -8.45 11.32
C SER A 100 1.97 -8.18 12.63
N LEU A 101 1.00 -7.28 12.58
CA LEU A 101 0.21 -6.88 13.74
C LEU A 101 -0.55 -8.08 14.32
N ASP A 102 -0.28 -8.35 15.61
CA ASP A 102 -1.06 -9.31 16.40
C ASP A 102 -2.37 -8.66 16.88
N LYS A 103 -3.39 -9.47 17.15
CA LYS A 103 -4.68 -9.00 17.68
C LYS A 103 -5.34 -7.88 16.87
N TRP A 104 -5.23 -7.96 15.56
CA TRP A 104 -5.75 -6.95 14.64
C TRP A 104 -7.28 -6.91 14.51
N GLY A 105 -8.01 -7.85 15.11
CA GLY A 105 -9.47 -7.97 15.00
C GLY A 105 -9.92 -9.25 14.29
N HIS A 106 -9.12 -10.31 14.35
CA HIS A 106 -9.39 -11.60 13.70
C HIS A 106 -10.77 -12.18 14.05
N ASP A 107 -11.15 -12.14 15.33
CA ASP A 107 -12.37 -12.80 15.79
C ASP A 107 -13.65 -12.15 15.24
N GLU A 108 -13.59 -10.88 14.84
CA GLU A 108 -14.72 -10.15 14.24
C GLU A 108 -14.71 -10.22 12.69
N ALA A 109 -13.60 -10.61 12.09
CA ALA A 109 -13.39 -10.53 10.65
C ALA A 109 -14.29 -11.48 9.84
N GLU A 110 -14.65 -12.65 10.38
CA GLU A 110 -15.54 -13.60 9.69
C GLU A 110 -16.93 -13.01 9.44
N ASN A 111 -17.37 -12.09 10.30
CA ASN A 111 -18.66 -11.44 10.23
C ASN A 111 -18.56 -9.97 9.80
N ASP A 112 -17.53 -9.63 9.04
CA ASP A 112 -17.32 -8.26 8.57
C ASP A 112 -18.46 -7.81 7.64
N LYS A 113 -19.22 -6.83 8.10
CA LYS A 113 -20.38 -6.29 7.35
C LYS A 113 -20.02 -5.62 6.03
N PHE A 114 -18.74 -5.26 5.84
CA PHE A 114 -18.26 -4.60 4.62
C PHE A 114 -17.73 -5.59 3.58
N GLY A 115 -17.68 -6.90 3.89
CA GLY A 115 -17.21 -7.92 2.98
C GLY A 115 -15.71 -7.84 2.65
N ARG A 116 -14.91 -7.18 3.48
CA ARG A 116 -13.47 -6.99 3.23
C ARG A 116 -12.68 -8.28 3.18
N PHE A 117 -13.12 -9.30 3.93
CA PHE A 117 -12.40 -10.56 4.09
C PHE A 117 -12.99 -11.72 3.27
N ARG A 118 -13.72 -11.41 2.22
CA ARG A 118 -14.33 -12.41 1.33
C ARG A 118 -13.31 -13.33 0.64
N ARG A 119 -12.05 -12.87 0.49
CA ARG A 119 -10.96 -13.68 -0.07
C ARG A 119 -10.33 -14.62 0.94
N GLY A 120 -10.61 -14.42 2.21
CA GLY A 120 -10.13 -15.20 3.34
C GLY A 120 -9.83 -14.31 4.54
N VAL A 121 -9.93 -14.88 5.72
CA VAL A 121 -9.56 -14.22 6.98
C VAL A 121 -8.06 -14.40 7.20
N PRO A 122 -7.28 -13.32 7.35
CA PRO A 122 -5.85 -13.41 7.64
C PRO A 122 -5.55 -14.13 8.95
N PRO A 123 -4.30 -14.62 9.14
CA PRO A 123 -3.91 -15.28 10.38
C PRO A 123 -4.08 -14.35 11.59
N LYS A 124 -4.45 -14.92 12.73
CA LYS A 124 -4.70 -14.19 13.98
C LYS A 124 -3.51 -13.32 14.42
N THR A 125 -2.29 -13.79 14.19
CA THR A 125 -1.06 -13.14 14.63
C THR A 125 -0.37 -12.28 13.57
N LYS A 126 -0.99 -12.14 12.39
CA LYS A 126 -0.38 -11.41 11.26
C LYS A 126 -1.44 -10.64 10.48
N GLY A 127 -1.59 -9.35 10.81
CA GLY A 127 -2.58 -8.47 10.21
C GLY A 127 -2.21 -7.86 8.85
N ASP A 128 -1.09 -8.25 8.24
CA ASP A 128 -0.64 -7.63 6.98
C ASP A 128 -1.71 -7.69 5.90
N TYR A 129 -2.30 -8.87 5.66
CA TYR A 129 -3.39 -9.03 4.69
C TYR A 129 -4.73 -8.47 5.16
N ALA A 130 -4.89 -8.16 6.45
CA ALA A 130 -6.08 -7.44 6.91
C ALA A 130 -6.08 -6.00 6.36
N PHE A 131 -4.95 -5.32 6.40
CA PHE A 131 -4.78 -4.00 5.79
C PHE A 131 -4.89 -4.05 4.28
N ILE A 132 -4.23 -5.00 3.62
CA ILE A 132 -4.32 -5.17 2.16
C ILE A 132 -5.77 -5.41 1.73
N SER A 133 -6.50 -6.27 2.43
CA SER A 133 -7.90 -6.60 2.14
C SER A 133 -8.81 -5.38 2.33
N HIS A 134 -8.61 -4.61 3.40
CA HIS A 134 -9.32 -3.34 3.60
C HIS A 134 -9.03 -2.36 2.46
N MET A 135 -7.75 -2.17 2.14
CA MET A 135 -7.32 -1.21 1.12
C MET A 135 -7.90 -1.51 -0.25
N ILE A 136 -7.88 -2.77 -0.69
CA ILE A 136 -8.40 -3.15 -2.00
C ILE A 136 -9.91 -2.94 -2.10
N GLU A 137 -10.66 -3.17 -1.01
CA GLU A 137 -12.10 -2.95 -0.99
C GLU A 137 -12.48 -1.46 -0.96
N THR A 138 -11.56 -0.58 -0.62
CA THR A 138 -11.75 0.89 -0.63
C THR A 138 -11.27 1.56 -1.91
N LEU A 139 -10.84 0.80 -2.91
CA LEU A 139 -10.49 1.33 -4.22
C LEU A 139 -11.70 1.46 -5.14
N LYS A 140 -11.76 2.56 -5.88
CA LYS A 140 -12.77 2.74 -6.94
C LYS A 140 -12.61 1.66 -8.02
N PRO A 141 -13.69 1.00 -8.43
CA PRO A 141 -13.66 0.06 -9.53
C PRO A 141 -13.15 0.71 -10.84
N GLY A 142 -12.31 -0.01 -11.57
CA GLY A 142 -11.84 0.40 -12.90
C GLY A 142 -10.76 1.47 -12.93
N THR A 143 -10.56 2.24 -11.86
CA THR A 143 -9.59 3.35 -11.81
C THR A 143 -8.67 3.34 -10.61
N GLY A 144 -9.09 2.71 -9.53
CA GLY A 144 -8.38 2.74 -8.25
C GLY A 144 -7.02 2.03 -8.29
N ARG A 145 -6.06 2.63 -7.60
CA ARG A 145 -4.71 2.09 -7.45
C ARG A 145 -4.18 2.28 -6.04
N MET A 146 -3.40 1.33 -5.56
CA MET A 146 -2.86 1.37 -4.21
C MET A 146 -1.41 0.92 -4.14
N GLY A 147 -0.71 1.44 -3.14
CA GLY A 147 0.64 1.01 -2.78
C GLY A 147 0.76 0.81 -1.28
N VAL A 148 1.33 -0.29 -0.87
CA VAL A 148 1.47 -0.64 0.54
C VAL A 148 2.85 -1.20 0.83
N VAL A 149 3.44 -0.75 1.94
CA VAL A 149 4.70 -1.29 2.46
C VAL A 149 4.39 -2.48 3.37
N VAL A 150 4.98 -3.62 3.08
CA VAL A 150 4.74 -4.88 3.81
C VAL A 150 6.03 -5.68 3.98
N PRO A 151 6.11 -6.56 5.01
CA PRO A 151 7.25 -7.47 5.13
C PRO A 151 7.24 -8.53 4.03
N HIS A 152 8.41 -9.03 3.67
CA HIS A 152 8.57 -10.03 2.60
C HIS A 152 7.73 -11.30 2.79
N GLY A 153 7.42 -11.65 4.03
CA GLY A 153 6.62 -12.83 4.34
C GLY A 153 5.27 -12.88 3.63
N VAL A 154 4.65 -11.74 3.34
CA VAL A 154 3.38 -11.68 2.61
C VAL A 154 3.48 -12.26 1.19
N LEU A 155 4.69 -12.32 0.63
CA LEU A 155 4.93 -12.80 -0.72
C LEU A 155 4.91 -14.33 -0.83
N PHE A 156 5.22 -15.04 0.27
CA PHE A 156 5.44 -16.49 0.21
C PHE A 156 4.85 -17.31 1.36
N ARG A 157 4.40 -16.70 2.47
CA ARG A 157 3.83 -17.48 3.57
C ARG A 157 2.59 -18.26 3.09
N GLY A 158 2.46 -19.50 3.56
CA GLY A 158 1.37 -20.39 3.22
C GLY A 158 0.09 -20.18 4.04
N GLY A 159 -0.84 -21.11 3.94
CA GLY A 159 -2.08 -21.11 4.71
C GLY A 159 -3.06 -20.03 4.29
N ALA A 160 -3.58 -19.27 5.26
CA ALA A 160 -4.57 -18.23 5.02
C ALA A 160 -4.02 -17.12 4.10
N GLU A 161 -2.77 -16.72 4.30
CA GLU A 161 -2.13 -15.68 3.46
C GLU A 161 -1.96 -16.14 2.01
N GLU A 162 -1.61 -17.39 1.78
CA GLU A 162 -1.55 -17.96 0.43
C GLU A 162 -2.90 -17.92 -0.27
N ARG A 163 -3.97 -18.29 0.44
CA ARG A 163 -5.33 -18.27 -0.14
C ARG A 163 -5.76 -16.87 -0.56
N ILE A 164 -5.47 -15.88 0.26
CA ILE A 164 -5.78 -14.47 -0.05
C ILE A 164 -4.95 -13.99 -1.23
N ARG A 165 -3.65 -14.25 -1.22
CA ARG A 165 -2.72 -13.88 -2.28
C ARG A 165 -3.12 -14.50 -3.62
N ARG A 166 -3.45 -15.78 -3.62
CA ARG A 166 -3.93 -16.50 -4.81
C ARG A 166 -5.16 -15.82 -5.41
N LYS A 167 -6.16 -15.52 -4.59
CA LYS A 167 -7.37 -14.86 -5.07
C LYS A 167 -7.12 -13.45 -5.59
N LEU A 168 -6.27 -12.67 -4.94
CA LEU A 168 -5.87 -11.35 -5.43
C LEU A 168 -5.19 -11.42 -6.80
N LEU A 169 -4.33 -12.43 -7.01
CA LEU A 169 -3.69 -12.69 -8.29
C LEU A 169 -4.69 -13.13 -9.35
N GLN A 170 -5.60 -14.04 -9.04
CA GLN A 170 -6.65 -14.51 -9.94
C GLN A 170 -7.61 -13.40 -10.34
N ASP A 171 -7.92 -12.49 -9.42
CA ASP A 171 -8.72 -11.28 -9.71
C ASP A 171 -7.95 -10.24 -10.55
N GLY A 172 -6.66 -10.45 -10.79
CA GLY A 172 -5.83 -9.55 -11.58
C GLY A 172 -5.45 -8.25 -10.88
N HIS A 173 -5.45 -8.20 -9.54
CA HIS A 173 -5.20 -6.96 -8.82
C HIS A 173 -3.72 -6.69 -8.50
N ILE A 174 -2.89 -7.71 -8.33
CA ILE A 174 -1.47 -7.50 -8.03
C ILE A 174 -0.74 -7.10 -9.31
N ASP A 175 -0.21 -5.88 -9.32
CA ASP A 175 0.46 -5.30 -10.48
C ASP A 175 1.98 -5.38 -10.42
N THR A 176 2.56 -5.00 -9.28
CA THR A 176 4.01 -4.89 -9.13
C THR A 176 4.44 -5.24 -7.71
N VAL A 177 5.57 -5.93 -7.62
CA VAL A 177 6.27 -6.24 -6.36
C VAL A 177 7.64 -5.58 -6.42
N ILE A 178 7.93 -4.70 -5.46
CA ILE A 178 9.22 -3.98 -5.40
C ILE A 178 9.92 -4.38 -4.10
N GLY A 179 11.00 -5.14 -4.22
CA GLY A 179 11.87 -5.47 -3.08
C GLY A 179 12.81 -4.31 -2.77
N LEU A 180 12.79 -3.84 -1.53
CA LEU A 180 13.60 -2.73 -1.06
C LEU A 180 14.80 -3.22 -0.24
N PRO A 181 15.86 -2.41 -0.13
CA PRO A 181 16.99 -2.71 0.75
C PRO A 181 16.58 -2.90 2.20
N ALA A 182 17.32 -3.74 2.93
CA ALA A 182 17.18 -3.86 4.37
C ALA A 182 17.57 -2.54 5.07
N ASN A 183 17.13 -2.39 6.31
CA ASN A 183 17.52 -1.29 7.19
C ASN A 183 17.23 0.11 6.62
N LEU A 184 16.06 0.28 5.96
CA LEU A 184 15.59 1.59 5.49
C LEU A 184 14.76 2.34 6.53
N PHE A 185 14.18 1.65 7.51
CA PHE A 185 13.25 2.22 8.48
C PHE A 185 13.86 2.27 9.87
N TYR A 186 13.54 3.31 10.64
CA TYR A 186 14.01 3.46 12.01
C TYR A 186 13.50 2.36 12.96
N SER A 187 12.30 1.84 12.68
CA SER A 187 11.59 0.89 13.52
C SER A 187 12.02 -0.56 13.32
N THR A 188 12.67 -0.89 12.22
CA THR A 188 13.05 -2.26 11.88
C THR A 188 14.19 -2.33 10.89
N GLY A 189 15.08 -3.30 11.09
CA GLY A 189 16.17 -3.60 10.14
C GLY A 189 15.81 -4.61 9.05
N ILE A 190 14.61 -5.20 9.11
CA ILE A 190 14.21 -6.21 8.11
C ILE A 190 14.01 -5.59 6.72
N PRO A 191 14.30 -6.34 5.64
CA PRO A 191 13.93 -5.90 4.31
C PRO A 191 12.40 -5.94 4.16
N VAL A 192 11.88 -4.95 3.45
CA VAL A 192 10.45 -4.84 3.14
C VAL A 192 10.24 -4.75 1.64
N CYS A 193 9.00 -4.89 1.21
CA CYS A 193 8.62 -4.68 -0.17
C CYS A 193 7.46 -3.70 -0.27
N ILE A 194 7.31 -3.12 -1.46
CA ILE A 194 6.10 -2.38 -1.83
C ILE A 194 5.30 -3.27 -2.74
N LEU A 195 4.02 -3.48 -2.40
CA LEU A 195 3.03 -4.06 -3.30
C LEU A 195 2.22 -2.95 -3.94
N VAL A 196 2.12 -2.97 -5.25
CA VAL A 196 1.20 -2.13 -6.01
C VAL A 196 0.06 -3.00 -6.53
N LEU A 197 -1.16 -2.64 -6.14
CA LEU A 197 -2.38 -3.31 -6.60
C LEU A 197 -3.25 -2.30 -7.35
N LYS A 198 -3.99 -2.79 -8.33
CA LYS A 198 -4.83 -1.94 -9.19
C LYS A 198 -6.16 -2.61 -9.48
N LYS A 199 -7.23 -1.83 -9.47
CA LYS A 199 -8.51 -2.19 -10.06
C LYS A 199 -8.63 -1.74 -11.54
N CYS A 200 -7.61 -1.02 -12.02
CA CYS A 200 -7.49 -0.57 -13.41
C CYS A 200 -6.44 -1.35 -14.21
N LYS A 201 -5.96 -2.47 -13.69
CA LYS A 201 -4.92 -3.27 -14.32
C LYS A 201 -5.40 -3.92 -15.62
N LYS A 202 -4.63 -3.77 -16.68
CA LYS A 202 -4.89 -4.37 -18.00
C LYS A 202 -3.91 -5.49 -18.38
N PRO A 203 -2.58 -5.34 -18.17
CA PRO A 203 -1.64 -6.43 -18.46
C PRO A 203 -1.89 -7.64 -17.57
N ASP A 204 -1.76 -8.84 -18.13
CA ASP A 204 -1.88 -10.11 -17.41
C ASP A 204 -0.50 -10.62 -16.96
N ASP A 205 0.28 -9.75 -16.36
CA ASP A 205 1.58 -10.05 -15.78
C ASP A 205 1.78 -9.30 -14.48
N VAL A 206 2.77 -9.74 -13.70
CA VAL A 206 3.25 -9.04 -12.52
C VAL A 206 4.67 -8.59 -12.77
N LEU A 207 4.95 -7.31 -12.52
CA LEU A 207 6.31 -6.78 -12.60
C LEU A 207 7.01 -6.96 -11.26
N PHE A 208 8.18 -7.61 -11.29
CA PHE A 208 9.05 -7.74 -10.11
C PHE A 208 10.25 -6.82 -10.28
N ILE A 209 10.49 -5.96 -9.28
CA ILE A 209 11.65 -5.08 -9.23
C ILE A 209 12.45 -5.42 -7.97
N ASN A 210 13.69 -5.87 -8.15
CA ASN A 210 14.59 -6.16 -7.04
C ASN A 210 15.58 -5.01 -6.84
N ALA A 211 15.24 -4.08 -5.96
CA ALA A 211 16.07 -2.94 -5.61
C ALA A 211 16.89 -3.16 -4.33
N ALA A 212 16.96 -4.39 -3.82
CA ALA A 212 17.57 -4.70 -2.52
C ALA A 212 19.05 -4.30 -2.40
N GLU A 213 19.79 -4.30 -3.49
CA GLU A 213 21.23 -3.95 -3.53
C GLU A 213 21.51 -2.49 -3.91
N TYR A 214 20.47 -1.68 -4.17
CA TYR A 214 20.58 -0.31 -4.70
C TYR A 214 20.29 0.72 -3.60
N PHE A 215 21.30 1.04 -2.80
CA PHE A 215 21.19 1.98 -1.69
C PHE A 215 22.55 2.60 -1.32
N GLU A 216 22.53 3.68 -0.58
CA GLU A 216 23.70 4.23 0.12
C GLU A 216 23.67 3.83 1.60
N ARG A 217 24.83 3.45 2.12
CA ARG A 217 24.98 3.14 3.53
C ARG A 217 25.03 4.42 4.36
N GLY A 218 24.09 4.59 5.27
CA GLY A 218 24.11 5.65 6.25
C GLY A 218 24.69 5.17 7.59
N LYS A 219 24.94 6.10 8.50
CA LYS A 219 25.47 5.79 9.84
C LYS A 219 24.52 4.94 10.69
N ARG A 220 23.23 5.13 10.56
CA ARG A 220 22.18 4.46 11.35
C ARG A 220 21.27 3.58 10.52
N GLN A 221 21.03 3.96 9.28
CA GLN A 221 20.16 3.24 8.36
C GLN A 221 20.62 3.44 6.94
N ASN A 222 20.22 2.54 6.05
CA ASN A 222 20.44 2.67 4.63
C ASN A 222 19.49 3.72 4.05
N GLN A 223 19.87 4.29 2.91
CA GLN A 223 19.09 5.35 2.24
C GLN A 223 18.96 5.07 0.76
N LEU A 224 17.79 5.43 0.21
CA LEU A 224 17.59 5.50 -1.23
C LEU A 224 17.88 6.91 -1.70
N THR A 225 18.79 7.04 -2.65
CA THR A 225 19.06 8.33 -3.30
C THR A 225 18.01 8.62 -4.36
N GLU A 226 17.98 9.86 -4.86
CA GLU A 226 17.14 10.24 -6.00
C GLU A 226 17.38 9.34 -7.23
N GLU A 227 18.62 8.93 -7.47
CA GLU A 227 18.98 8.01 -8.56
C GLU A 227 18.35 6.62 -8.36
N HIS A 228 18.43 6.07 -7.14
CA HIS A 228 17.81 4.78 -6.80
C HIS A 228 16.29 4.81 -6.98
N ILE A 229 15.65 5.86 -6.48
CA ILE A 229 14.21 6.09 -6.60
C ILE A 229 13.84 6.27 -8.09
N GLY A 230 14.59 7.09 -8.82
CA GLY A 230 14.35 7.33 -10.24
C GLY A 230 14.41 6.05 -11.07
N LYS A 231 15.36 5.16 -10.77
CA LYS A 231 15.46 3.86 -11.45
C LYS A 231 14.24 2.97 -11.18
N ILE A 232 13.77 2.91 -9.94
CA ILE A 232 12.55 2.17 -9.59
C ILE A 232 11.35 2.73 -10.34
N ILE A 233 11.16 4.05 -10.31
CA ILE A 233 10.02 4.72 -10.96
C ILE A 233 10.03 4.52 -12.47
N ASP A 234 11.17 4.73 -13.13
CA ASP A 234 11.31 4.54 -14.57
C ASP A 234 11.03 3.09 -14.98
N THR A 235 11.59 2.13 -14.26
CA THR A 235 11.34 0.70 -14.47
C THR A 235 9.85 0.36 -14.31
N TYR A 236 9.21 0.90 -13.28
CA TYR A 236 7.79 0.70 -13.03
C TYR A 236 6.90 1.32 -14.13
N GLN A 237 7.14 2.59 -14.47
CA GLN A 237 6.31 3.33 -15.43
C GLN A 237 6.34 2.70 -16.82
N HIS A 238 7.49 2.22 -17.25
CA HIS A 238 7.69 1.65 -18.58
C HIS A 238 7.65 0.10 -18.58
N ARG A 239 7.40 -0.53 -17.44
CA ARG A 239 7.40 -1.99 -17.24
C ARG A 239 8.63 -2.65 -17.89
N LYS A 240 9.79 -2.07 -17.61
CA LYS A 240 11.06 -2.51 -18.19
C LYS A 240 11.54 -3.83 -17.60
N GLU A 241 12.21 -4.63 -18.41
CA GLU A 241 12.95 -5.79 -17.95
C GLU A 241 14.46 -5.48 -17.96
N GLU A 242 15.15 -5.90 -16.92
CA GLU A 242 16.60 -5.76 -16.78
C GLU A 242 17.14 -6.94 -15.97
N SER A 243 18.20 -7.60 -16.50
CA SER A 243 18.82 -8.73 -15.83
C SER A 243 19.18 -8.41 -14.38
N ARG A 244 18.80 -9.30 -13.45
CA ARG A 244 19.00 -9.19 -11.99
C ARG A 244 18.35 -7.98 -11.32
N TYR A 245 17.51 -7.24 -12.03
CA TYR A 245 16.83 -6.07 -11.48
C TYR A 245 15.31 -6.14 -11.65
N ALA A 246 14.81 -6.39 -12.85
CA ALA A 246 13.37 -6.40 -13.08
C ALA A 246 12.95 -7.45 -14.11
N LYS A 247 11.83 -8.12 -13.82
CA LYS A 247 11.24 -9.14 -14.68
C LYS A 247 9.72 -9.04 -14.68
N ARG A 248 9.12 -9.18 -15.85
CA ARG A 248 7.67 -9.35 -16.00
C ARG A 248 7.36 -10.85 -16.00
N VAL A 249 6.42 -11.27 -15.18
CA VAL A 249 6.06 -12.68 -15.02
C VAL A 249 4.57 -12.84 -15.29
N GLY A 250 4.23 -13.67 -16.28
CA GLY A 250 2.85 -13.99 -16.62
C GLY A 250 2.17 -14.87 -15.57
N MET A 251 0.85 -14.88 -15.56
CA MET A 251 0.06 -15.67 -14.58
C MET A 251 0.34 -17.17 -14.67
N GLU A 252 0.63 -17.70 -15.86
CA GLU A 252 0.96 -19.12 -16.04
C GLU A 252 2.20 -19.53 -15.24
N GLU A 253 3.26 -18.70 -15.27
CA GLU A 253 4.48 -18.95 -14.49
C GLU A 253 4.21 -18.79 -12.98
N ILE A 254 3.40 -17.82 -12.59
CA ILE A 254 3.00 -17.60 -11.18
C ILE A 254 2.24 -18.82 -10.65
N GLU A 255 1.31 -19.35 -11.42
CA GLU A 255 0.56 -20.56 -11.06
C GLU A 255 1.46 -21.78 -10.90
N LYS A 256 2.43 -21.95 -11.80
CA LYS A 256 3.44 -23.03 -11.73
C LYS A 256 4.31 -22.96 -10.47
N ASN A 257 4.48 -21.75 -9.92
CA ASN A 257 5.22 -21.50 -8.68
C ASN A 257 4.31 -21.41 -7.44
N ASP A 258 3.12 -22.00 -7.49
CA ASP A 258 2.14 -22.03 -6.38
C ASP A 258 1.78 -20.63 -5.84
N PHE A 259 1.69 -19.65 -6.74
CA PHE A 259 1.40 -18.25 -6.38
C PHE A 259 2.39 -17.65 -5.37
N ASN A 260 3.60 -18.14 -5.35
CA ASN A 260 4.70 -17.58 -4.58
C ASN A 260 5.27 -16.38 -5.33
N LEU A 261 5.33 -15.24 -4.65
CA LEU A 261 5.83 -13.98 -5.20
C LEU A 261 7.20 -13.59 -4.63
N ASN A 262 7.92 -14.54 -4.05
CA ASN A 262 9.24 -14.24 -3.51
C ASN A 262 10.16 -13.67 -4.57
N ILE A 263 10.84 -12.58 -4.23
CA ILE A 263 11.67 -11.80 -5.16
C ILE A 263 13.17 -12.13 -5.05
N SER A 264 13.58 -12.88 -4.04
CA SER A 264 14.98 -13.27 -3.79
C SER A 264 15.36 -14.56 -4.52
#